data_e1fe3261980752ca92f8796cd6b9c8d9
#
_entry.id   e1fe3261980752ca92f8796cd6b9c8d9
#
_cell.length_a   1.000
_cell.length_b   1.000
_cell.length_c   1.000
_cell.angle_alpha   90.00
_cell.angle_beta   90.00
_cell.angle_gamma   90.00
#
_symmetry.space_group_name_H-M   'P 1'
#
loop_
_entity.id
_entity.type
_entity.pdbx_description
1 polymer ?
#
loop_
_entity_poly.entity_id
_entity_poly.type
_entity_poly.pdbx_seq_one_letter_code
_entity_poly.pdbx_strand_id
1 'polypeptide(L)' 'MNDITDILRELLDRYSNTPELDMEFERMMREDEEFVKDYTEWCEENGLNVKDGYRDFINEIIESQDSYWDNYQEFGNNI' A
#
# COMPACT_ATOMS: atom_id res chain seq x y z
N MET A 1 -9.22 -15.96 -3.20
CA MET A 1 -9.21 -15.24 -1.93
C MET A 1 -8.17 -14.13 -1.98
N ASN A 2 -8.57 -12.93 -1.69
CA ASN A 2 -7.66 -11.79 -1.79
C ASN A 2 -6.95 -11.56 -0.47
N ASP A 3 -5.63 -11.55 -0.55
CA ASP A 3 -4.81 -11.20 0.58
C ASP A 3 -4.80 -9.68 0.74
N ILE A 4 -4.51 -9.20 1.95
CA ILE A 4 -4.44 -7.76 2.21
C ILE A 4 -3.41 -7.11 1.30
N THR A 5 -2.28 -7.77 1.08
CA THR A 5 -1.25 -7.26 0.18
C THR A 5 -1.81 -6.99 -1.21
N ASP A 6 -2.59 -7.93 -1.73
CA ASP A 6 -3.19 -7.79 -3.06
C ASP A 6 -4.21 -6.66 -3.10
N ILE A 7 -4.99 -6.52 -2.03
CA ILE A 7 -5.99 -5.47 -1.94
C ILE A 7 -5.32 -4.10 -1.94
N LEU A 8 -4.26 -3.94 -1.16
CA LEU A 8 -3.55 -2.66 -1.09
C LEU A 8 -2.88 -2.32 -2.42
N ARG A 9 -2.33 -3.32 -3.08
CA ARG A 9 -1.74 -3.11 -4.40
C ARG A 9 -2.77 -2.68 -5.41
N GLU A 10 -3.95 -3.29 -5.35
CA GLU A 10 -5.04 -2.92 -6.25
C GLU A 10 -5.50 -1.50 -5.99
N LEU A 11 -5.60 -1.10 -4.73
CA LEU A 11 -5.95 0.27 -4.39
C LEU A 11 -4.93 1.25 -4.94
N LEU A 12 -3.66 0.93 -4.77
CA LEU A 12 -2.59 1.78 -5.28
C LEU A 12 -2.64 1.88 -6.80
N ASP A 13 -2.96 0.77 -7.44
CA ASP A 13 -3.06 0.73 -8.90
C ASP A 13 -4.20 1.58 -9.43
N ARG A 14 -5.33 1.59 -8.71
CA ARG A 14 -6.52 2.34 -9.12
C ARG A 14 -6.45 3.82 -8.81
N TYR A 15 -5.97 4.14 -7.62
CA TYR A 15 -6.05 5.51 -7.11
C TYR A 15 -4.71 6.20 -7.00
N SER A 16 -3.63 5.45 -7.23
CA SER A 16 -2.28 5.95 -7.01
C SER A 16 -2.12 6.44 -5.57
N ASN A 17 -1.11 7.22 -5.29
CA ASN A 17 -0.90 7.71 -3.92
C ASN A 17 -1.63 9.03 -3.73
N THR A 18 -2.96 8.95 -3.69
CA THR A 18 -3.81 10.13 -3.57
C THR A 18 -4.72 10.02 -2.35
N PRO A 19 -5.33 11.13 -1.92
CA PRO A 19 -6.30 11.07 -0.82
C PRO A 19 -7.49 10.16 -1.10
N GLU A 20 -7.80 9.93 -2.36
CA GLU A 20 -8.89 9.02 -2.73
C GLU A 20 -8.61 7.60 -2.28
N LEU A 21 -7.35 7.18 -2.32
CA LEU A 21 -6.95 5.87 -1.84
C LEU A 21 -7.28 5.73 -0.35
N ASP A 22 -6.95 6.74 0.43
CA ASP A 22 -7.25 6.74 1.86
C ASP A 22 -8.74 6.67 2.12
N MET A 23 -9.52 7.42 1.36
CA MET A 23 -10.97 7.45 1.53
C MET A 23 -11.58 6.09 1.23
N GLU A 24 -11.12 5.46 0.17
CA GLU A 24 -11.63 4.15 -0.19
C GLU A 24 -11.24 3.09 0.85
N PHE A 25 -10.01 3.15 1.33
CA PHE A 25 -9.56 2.23 2.37
C PHE A 25 -10.40 2.40 3.64
N GLU A 26 -10.63 3.63 4.06
CA GLU A 26 -11.45 3.89 5.23
C GLU A 26 -12.89 3.41 5.05
N ARG A 27 -13.42 3.57 3.84
CA ARG A 27 -14.77 3.10 3.55
C ARG A 27 -14.84 1.57 3.71
N MET A 28 -13.86 0.87 3.19
CA MET A 28 -13.80 -0.58 3.32
C MET A 28 -13.71 -1.00 4.78
N MET A 29 -12.93 -0.28 5.56
CA MET A 29 -12.80 -0.57 6.99
C MET A 29 -14.11 -0.37 7.73
N ARG A 30 -14.92 0.59 7.32
CA ARG A 30 -16.19 0.84 7.98
C ARG A 30 -17.27 -0.13 7.55
N GLU A 31 -17.23 -0.59 6.32
CA GLU A 31 -18.31 -1.39 5.76
C GLU A 31 -18.09 -2.90 5.87
N ASP A 32 -16.85 -3.33 6.04
CA ASP A 32 -16.52 -4.74 6.01
C ASP A 32 -15.74 -5.14 7.26
N GLU A 33 -16.42 -5.79 8.19
CA GLU A 33 -15.81 -6.23 9.43
C GLU A 33 -14.77 -7.31 9.21
N GLU A 34 -14.97 -8.17 8.22
CA GLU A 34 -14.00 -9.19 7.91
C GLU A 34 -12.71 -8.58 7.39
N PHE A 35 -12.84 -7.52 6.59
CA PHE A 35 -11.67 -6.82 6.10
C PHE A 35 -10.87 -6.22 7.26
N VAL A 36 -11.56 -5.63 8.24
CA VAL A 36 -10.90 -5.07 9.42
C VAL A 36 -10.12 -6.16 10.15
N LYS A 37 -10.74 -7.31 10.34
CA LYS A 37 -10.10 -8.42 11.03
C LYS A 37 -8.87 -8.90 10.28
N ASP A 38 -9.02 -9.13 8.99
CA ASP A 38 -7.93 -9.60 8.15
C ASP A 38 -6.79 -8.59 8.13
N TYR A 39 -7.12 -7.32 8.01
CA TYR A 39 -6.14 -6.26 8.00
C TYR A 39 -5.38 -6.19 9.32
N THR A 40 -6.11 -6.31 10.44
CA THR A 40 -5.48 -6.27 11.75
C THR A 40 -4.49 -7.42 11.91
N GLU A 41 -4.88 -8.61 11.51
CA GLU A 41 -4.00 -9.77 11.56
C GLU A 41 -2.76 -9.57 10.67
N TRP A 42 -2.99 -9.04 9.49
CA TRP A 42 -1.90 -8.77 8.56
C TRP A 42 -0.89 -7.78 9.15
N CYS A 43 -1.38 -6.74 9.81
CA CYS A 43 -0.51 -5.76 10.46
C CYS A 43 0.31 -6.41 11.58
N GLU A 44 -0.32 -7.25 12.38
CA GLU A 44 0.37 -7.94 13.45
C GLU A 44 1.48 -8.84 12.92
N GLU A 45 1.18 -9.58 11.86
CA GLU A 45 2.15 -10.48 11.24
C GLU A 45 3.35 -9.74 10.67
N ASN A 46 3.13 -8.52 10.21
CA ASN A 46 4.19 -7.73 9.59
C ASN A 46 4.80 -6.69 10.53
N GLY A 47 4.39 -6.70 11.79
CA GLY A 47 4.92 -5.76 12.77
C GLY A 47 4.53 -4.32 12.48
N LEU A 48 3.37 -4.12 11.86
CA LEU A 48 2.88 -2.80 11.51
C LEU A 48 1.79 -2.35 12.45
N ASN A 49 1.59 -1.04 12.51
CA ASN A 49 0.53 -0.44 13.29
C ASN A 49 -0.75 -0.46 12.46
N VAL A 50 -1.86 -0.89 13.06
CA VAL A 50 -3.14 -0.95 12.35
C VAL A 50 -3.53 0.42 11.78
N LYS A 51 -3.21 1.48 12.50
CA LYS A 51 -3.59 2.82 12.10
C LYS A 51 -2.86 3.28 10.84
N ASP A 52 -1.57 2.97 10.73
CA ASP A 52 -0.72 3.47 9.66
C ASP A 52 -0.15 2.37 8.77
N GLY A 53 -0.42 1.12 9.10
CA GLY A 53 0.20 0.00 8.41
C GLY A 53 0.02 0.00 6.90
N TYR A 54 -1.19 0.30 6.43
CA TYR A 54 -1.43 0.31 5.00
C TYR A 54 -0.62 1.42 4.31
N ARG A 55 -0.49 2.54 4.96
CA ARG A 55 0.27 3.66 4.42
C ARG A 55 1.76 3.33 4.36
N ASP A 56 2.27 2.71 5.42
CA ASP A 56 3.67 2.28 5.45
C ASP A 56 3.96 1.28 4.33
N PHE A 57 3.06 0.35 4.13
CA PHE A 57 3.22 -0.65 3.08
C PHE A 57 3.20 -0.02 1.69
N ILE A 58 2.26 0.91 1.47
CA ILE A 58 2.16 1.60 0.19
C ILE A 58 3.42 2.43 -0.07
N ASN A 59 3.92 3.10 0.95
CA ASN A 59 5.15 3.88 0.82
C ASN A 59 6.33 2.98 0.46
N GLU A 60 6.39 1.79 1.03
CA GLU A 60 7.45 0.84 0.70
C GLU A 60 7.39 0.43 -0.77
N ILE A 61 6.19 0.20 -1.27
CA ILE A 61 6.04 -0.15 -2.69
C ILE A 61 6.51 1.00 -3.56
N ILE A 62 6.09 2.21 -3.23
CA ILE A 62 6.46 3.40 -4.00
C ILE A 62 7.96 3.61 -3.97
N GLU A 63 8.57 3.51 -2.80
CA GLU A 63 10.00 3.66 -2.67
C GLU A 63 10.77 2.61 -3.48
N SER A 64 10.26 1.40 -3.48
CA SER A 64 10.87 0.33 -4.26
C SER A 64 10.82 0.65 -5.74
N GLN A 65 9.70 1.15 -6.21
CA GLN A 65 9.55 1.54 -7.60
C GLN A 65 10.40 2.75 -7.95
N ASP A 66 10.42 3.73 -7.07
CA ASP A 66 11.23 4.93 -7.27
C ASP A 66 12.70 4.59 -7.33
N SER A 67 13.16 3.73 -6.44
CA SER A 67 14.56 3.29 -6.45
C SER A 67 14.91 2.65 -7.79
N TYR A 68 14.02 1.84 -8.29
CA TYR A 68 14.23 1.19 -9.56
C TYR A 68 14.35 2.22 -10.69
N TRP A 69 13.43 3.18 -10.69
CA TRP A 69 13.42 4.22 -11.70
C TRP A 69 14.60 5.16 -11.57
N ASP A 70 14.98 5.48 -10.33
CA ASP A 70 16.13 6.34 -10.09
C ASP A 70 17.40 5.72 -10.64
N ASN A 71 17.60 4.45 -10.40
CA ASN A 71 18.76 3.74 -10.92
C ASN A 71 18.80 3.79 -12.44
N TYR A 72 17.64 3.63 -13.03
CA TYR A 72 17.51 3.63 -14.45
C TYR A 72 17.83 5.02 -15.02
N GLN A 73 17.30 6.04 -14.40
CA GLN A 73 17.52 7.42 -14.83
C GLN A 73 18.95 7.86 -14.63
N GLU A 74 19.52 7.47 -13.50
CA GLU A 74 20.90 7.78 -13.22
C GLU A 74 21.81 7.23 -14.29
N PHE A 75 21.52 6.03 -14.70
CA PHE A 75 22.27 5.40 -15.76
C PHE A 75 22.15 6.20 -17.06
N GLY A 76 20.98 6.66 -17.37
CA GLY A 76 20.75 7.48 -18.54
C GLY A 76 21.44 8.84 -18.46
N ASN A 77 21.44 9.42 -17.28
CA ASN A 77 22.04 10.75 -17.09
C ASN A 77 23.55 10.75 -17.16
N ASN A 78 24.16 9.64 -16.88
CA ASN A 78 25.62 9.54 -16.90
C ASN A 78 26.18 9.43 -18.31
N ILE A 79 25.34 9.31 -19.24
CA ILE A 79 25.73 9.30 -20.64
C ILE A 79 25.80 10.72 -21.16
#